data_543ac83a31c96d9c0f784b6e76439e3e
#
_entry.id   543ac83a31c96d9c0f784b6e76439e3e
#
_cell.length_a   1.000
_cell.length_b   1.000
_cell.length_c   1.000
_cell.angle_alpha   90.00
_cell.angle_beta   90.00
_cell.angle_gamma   90.00
#
_symmetry.space_group_name_H-M   'P 1'
#
loop_
_entity.id
_entity.type
_entity.pdbx_description
1 polymer ?
#
loop_
_entity_poly.entity_id
_entity_poly.type
_entity_poly.pdbx_seq_one_letter_code
_entity_poly.pdbx_strand_id
1 'polypeptide(L)'
;VHACTDVTGFGLLGHSFEMASGSGVTIVLEGEKLPLMTGARELASMGIVPGGAYRNMDYVGNRMRQTETAVQALVDLAADPQTSGGLLFALDYSAAAEMCARMREEGIRAQIIGDLIPQRDNQILVEG
;
A
#
# COMPACT_ATOMS: atom_id res chain seq x y z
N VAL A 1 3.29 11.72 13.73
CA VAL A 1 2.66 11.32 12.45
C VAL A 1 2.88 12.42 11.45
N HIS A 2 3.56 12.14 10.34
CA HIS A 2 3.82 13.11 9.27
C HIS A 2 2.67 13.20 8.27
N ALA A 3 2.02 12.08 8.00
CA ALA A 3 0.86 12.02 7.13
C ALA A 3 -0.04 10.85 7.53
N CYS A 4 -1.31 10.97 7.21
CA CYS A 4 -2.30 9.93 7.45
C CYS A 4 -3.41 10.03 6.40
N THR A 5 -3.87 8.90 5.92
CA THR A 5 -5.06 8.81 5.07
C THR A 5 -5.83 7.54 5.39
N ASP A 6 -7.12 7.55 5.14
CA ASP A 6 -7.93 6.34 5.13
C ASP A 6 -7.81 5.65 3.75
N VAL A 7 -7.89 4.34 3.76
CA VAL A 7 -7.82 3.53 2.53
C VAL A 7 -9.24 3.15 2.12
N THR A 8 -9.67 3.70 0.99
CA THR A 8 -11.04 3.55 0.47
C THR A 8 -11.04 3.07 -0.98
N GLY A 9 -11.94 3.59 -1.80
CA GLY A 9 -12.18 3.12 -3.16
C GLY A 9 -11.01 3.17 -4.14
N PHE A 10 -10.02 4.04 -3.92
CA PHE A 10 -8.80 4.07 -4.74
C PHE A 10 -7.78 2.98 -4.37
N GLY A 11 -8.08 2.18 -3.33
CA GLY A 11 -7.19 1.16 -2.82
C GLY A 11 -5.95 1.72 -2.13
N LEU A 12 -5.15 0.84 -1.58
CA LEU A 12 -3.88 1.23 -0.94
C LEU A 12 -2.97 1.94 -1.96
N LEU A 13 -2.91 1.44 -3.19
CA LEU A 13 -2.05 1.99 -4.24
C LEU A 13 -2.42 3.43 -4.58
N GLY A 14 -3.70 3.72 -4.80
CA GLY A 14 -4.17 5.07 -5.14
C GLY A 14 -3.97 6.07 -4.00
N HIS A 15 -4.28 5.68 -2.78
CA HIS A 15 -4.10 6.55 -1.61
C HIS A 15 -2.63 6.75 -1.26
N SER A 16 -1.78 5.73 -1.44
CA SER A 16 -0.33 5.89 -1.31
C SER A 16 0.21 6.88 -2.35
N PHE A 17 -0.30 6.80 -3.58
CA PHE A 17 0.08 7.75 -4.64
C PHE A 17 -0.29 9.18 -4.26
N GLU A 18 -1.50 9.41 -3.76
CA GLU A 18 -1.93 10.74 -3.33
C GLU A 18 -1.05 11.28 -2.19
N MET A 19 -0.75 10.43 -1.21
CA MET A 19 0.13 10.79 -0.09
C MET A 19 1.54 11.13 -0.58
N ALA A 20 2.12 10.32 -1.45
CA ALA A 20 3.46 10.53 -1.99
C ALA A 20 3.53 11.82 -2.80
N SER A 21 2.55 12.06 -3.67
CA SER A 21 2.48 13.27 -4.50
C SER A 21 2.34 14.54 -3.67
N GLY A 22 1.48 14.50 -2.66
CA GLY A 22 1.26 15.64 -1.78
C GLY A 22 2.44 15.95 -0.87
N SER A 23 3.29 14.97 -0.62
CA SER A 23 4.45 15.08 0.29
C SER A 23 5.79 15.23 -0.44
N GLY A 24 5.82 15.10 -1.76
CA GLY A 24 7.05 15.19 -2.55
C GLY A 24 8.05 14.06 -2.27
N VAL A 25 7.55 12.86 -2.05
CA VAL A 25 8.37 11.67 -1.75
C VAL A 25 7.99 10.51 -2.67
N THR A 26 8.80 9.45 -2.62
CA THR A 26 8.44 8.15 -3.19
C THR A 26 8.13 7.18 -2.07
N ILE A 27 7.01 6.46 -2.17
CA ILE A 27 6.63 5.40 -1.25
C ILE A 27 7.03 4.07 -1.86
N VAL A 28 7.80 3.28 -1.11
CA VAL A 28 8.15 1.89 -1.47
C VAL A 28 7.22 0.96 -0.70
N LEU A 29 6.35 0.24 -1.39
CA LEU A 29 5.45 -0.76 -0.80
C LEU A 29 6.09 -2.15 -0.95
N GLU A 30 6.17 -2.87 0.16
CA GLU A 30 6.66 -4.25 0.18
C GLU A 30 5.45 -5.19 0.11
N GLY A 31 5.22 -5.77 -1.06
CA GLY A 31 4.02 -6.57 -1.32
C GLY A 31 3.81 -7.71 -0.34
N GLU A 32 4.89 -8.40 0.04
CA GLU A 32 4.82 -9.52 0.99
C GLU A 32 4.44 -9.08 2.42
N LYS A 33 4.52 -7.80 2.73
CA LYS A 33 4.16 -7.26 4.04
C LYS A 33 2.73 -6.72 4.10
N LEU A 34 1.98 -6.74 3.02
CA LEU A 34 0.60 -6.27 3.01
C LEU A 34 -0.27 -7.17 3.90
N PRO A 35 -1.09 -6.58 4.80
CA PRO A 35 -2.00 -7.36 5.64
C PRO A 35 -3.22 -7.79 4.82
N LEU A 36 -3.21 -9.02 4.33
CA LEU A 36 -4.25 -9.56 3.47
C LEU A 36 -5.31 -10.34 4.25
N MET A 37 -6.53 -10.33 3.75
CA MET A 37 -7.58 -11.25 4.20
C MET A 37 -7.23 -12.67 3.76
N THR A 38 -7.62 -13.66 4.56
CA THR A 38 -7.43 -15.06 4.23
C THR A 38 -8.04 -15.41 2.87
N GLY A 39 -7.24 -16.02 1.98
CA GLY A 39 -7.67 -16.41 0.63
C GLY A 39 -7.57 -15.32 -0.43
N ALA A 40 -7.31 -14.07 -0.07
CA ALA A 40 -7.25 -12.97 -1.03
C ALA A 40 -6.13 -13.16 -2.06
N ARG A 41 -4.94 -13.57 -1.61
CA ARG A 41 -3.79 -13.79 -2.49
C ARG A 41 -4.05 -14.90 -3.51
N GLU A 42 -4.65 -15.98 -3.07
CA GLU A 42 -4.97 -17.12 -3.94
C GLU A 42 -5.98 -16.71 -5.02
N LEU A 43 -7.01 -15.98 -4.65
CA LEU A 43 -8.00 -15.48 -5.60
C LEU A 43 -7.38 -14.52 -6.61
N ALA A 44 -6.58 -13.58 -6.16
CA ALA A 44 -5.87 -12.65 -7.04
C ALA A 44 -4.91 -13.38 -7.99
N SER A 45 -4.24 -14.43 -7.51
CA SER A 45 -3.34 -15.27 -8.32
C SER A 45 -4.09 -16.00 -9.45
N MET A 46 -5.38 -16.27 -9.27
CA MET A 46 -6.27 -16.86 -10.29
C MET A 46 -6.90 -15.80 -11.19
N GLY A 47 -6.53 -14.53 -11.05
CA GLY A 47 -7.11 -13.43 -11.83
C GLY A 47 -8.46 -12.94 -11.34
N ILE A 48 -8.91 -13.39 -10.16
CA ILE A 48 -10.17 -12.95 -9.57
C ILE A 48 -9.93 -11.64 -8.83
N VAL A 49 -10.04 -10.55 -9.57
CA VAL A 49 -9.76 -9.18 -9.09
C VAL A 49 -10.91 -8.29 -9.54
N PRO A 50 -11.46 -7.43 -8.67
CA PRO A 50 -12.56 -6.55 -9.07
C PRO A 50 -12.13 -5.55 -10.13
N GLY A 51 -13.07 -5.16 -11.01
CA GLY A 51 -12.81 -4.20 -12.08
C GLY A 51 -12.28 -2.86 -11.58
N GLY A 52 -12.63 -2.45 -10.36
CA GLY A 52 -12.11 -1.24 -9.73
C GLY A 52 -10.61 -1.25 -9.51
N ALA A 53 -10.00 -2.42 -9.30
CA ALA A 53 -8.55 -2.53 -9.19
C ALA A 53 -7.84 -2.11 -10.48
N TYR A 54 -8.34 -2.52 -11.62
CA TYR A 54 -7.79 -2.12 -12.92
C TYR A 54 -7.93 -0.60 -13.15
N ARG A 55 -9.06 -0.02 -12.77
CA ARG A 55 -9.26 1.44 -12.84
C ARG A 55 -8.29 2.18 -11.93
N ASN A 56 -8.02 1.66 -10.75
CA ASN A 56 -7.07 2.25 -9.81
C ASN A 56 -5.63 2.15 -10.35
N MET A 57 -5.26 1.03 -10.96
CA MET A 57 -3.97 0.90 -11.63
C MET A 57 -3.81 1.87 -12.79
N ASP A 58 -4.85 2.06 -13.61
CA ASP A 58 -4.85 3.04 -14.69
C ASP A 58 -4.72 4.47 -14.16
N TYR A 59 -5.38 4.79 -13.06
CA TYR A 59 -5.29 6.10 -12.41
C TYR A 59 -3.86 6.42 -11.97
N VAL A 60 -3.19 5.48 -11.33
CA VAL A 60 -1.80 5.65 -10.92
C VAL A 60 -0.87 5.63 -12.15
N GLY A 61 -1.15 4.74 -13.09
CA GLY A 61 -0.46 4.66 -14.39
C GLY A 61 1.05 4.48 -14.26
N ASN A 62 1.80 5.25 -15.04
CA ASN A 62 3.26 5.18 -15.08
C ASN A 62 3.95 5.85 -13.88
N ARG A 63 3.19 6.39 -12.95
CA ARG A 63 3.71 6.95 -11.69
C ARG A 63 4.02 5.87 -10.65
N MET A 64 3.63 4.64 -10.95
CA MET A 64 3.98 3.44 -10.19
C MET A 64 4.89 2.56 -11.04
N ARG A 65 5.89 1.97 -10.41
CA ARG A 65 6.75 0.95 -11.02
C ARG A 65 6.78 -0.30 -10.15
N GLN A 66 6.67 -1.45 -10.79
CA GLN A 66 6.90 -2.74 -10.17
C GLN A 66 8.37 -3.11 -10.34
N THR A 67 9.02 -3.53 -9.26
CA THR A 67 10.38 -4.08 -9.35
C THR A 67 10.33 -5.54 -9.80
N GLU A 68 11.50 -6.10 -10.12
CA GLU A 68 11.59 -7.51 -10.55
C GLU A 68 11.10 -8.50 -9.48
N THR A 69 11.16 -8.13 -8.20
CA THR A 69 10.71 -8.97 -7.09
C THR A 69 9.21 -8.84 -6.81
N ALA A 70 8.53 -7.88 -7.41
CA ALA A 70 7.11 -7.66 -7.21
C ALA A 70 6.27 -8.84 -7.73
N VAL A 71 5.28 -9.25 -6.94
CA VAL A 71 4.32 -10.30 -7.30
C VAL A 71 3.05 -9.65 -7.81
N GLN A 72 2.63 -9.96 -9.04
CA GLN A 72 1.48 -9.32 -9.68
C GLN A 72 0.21 -9.41 -8.84
N ALA A 73 -0.08 -10.55 -8.23
CA ALA A 73 -1.26 -10.72 -7.37
C ALA A 73 -1.27 -9.71 -6.20
N LEU A 74 -0.10 -9.41 -5.64
CA LEU A 74 0.02 -8.44 -4.53
C LEU A 74 -0.14 -7.00 -5.02
N VAL A 75 0.31 -6.70 -6.23
CA VAL A 75 0.07 -5.40 -6.87
C VAL A 75 -1.42 -5.20 -7.13
N ASP A 76 -2.09 -6.22 -7.65
CA ASP A 76 -3.53 -6.20 -7.89
C ASP A 76 -4.31 -5.96 -6.60
N LEU A 77 -3.91 -6.63 -5.51
CA LEU A 77 -4.53 -6.45 -4.20
C LEU A 77 -4.25 -5.05 -3.61
N ALA A 78 -3.08 -4.48 -3.86
CA ALA A 78 -2.79 -3.11 -3.46
C ALA A 78 -3.69 -2.10 -4.17
N ALA A 79 -4.16 -2.41 -5.37
CA ALA A 79 -5.08 -1.58 -6.15
C ALA A 79 -6.56 -1.89 -5.85
N ASP A 80 -6.85 -2.93 -5.08
CA ASP A 80 -8.22 -3.38 -4.79
C ASP A 80 -9.02 -2.29 -4.04
N PRO A 81 -10.21 -1.90 -4.53
CA PRO A 81 -11.06 -0.95 -3.82
C PRO A 81 -11.48 -1.49 -2.45
N GLN A 82 -11.40 -0.64 -1.43
CA GLN A 82 -11.72 -1.03 -0.06
C GLN A 82 -12.90 -0.22 0.46
N THR A 83 -13.80 -0.87 1.19
CA THR A 83 -14.89 -0.19 1.92
C THR A 83 -14.47 0.15 3.34
N SER A 84 -13.57 -0.65 3.92
CA SER A 84 -13.06 -0.49 5.29
C SER A 84 -11.58 -0.88 5.32
N GLY A 85 -10.77 -0.17 4.56
CA GLY A 85 -9.35 -0.48 4.36
C GLY A 85 -8.45 -0.05 5.51
N GLY A 86 -8.97 0.66 6.50
CA GLY A 86 -8.19 1.15 7.62
C GLY A 86 -7.43 2.43 7.31
N LEU A 87 -6.39 2.68 8.08
CA LEU A 87 -5.60 3.91 8.01
C LEU A 87 -4.17 3.61 7.57
N LEU A 88 -3.64 4.49 6.74
CA LEU A 88 -2.24 4.49 6.32
C LEU A 88 -1.53 5.68 6.98
N PHE A 89 -0.46 5.39 7.72
CA PHE A 89 0.33 6.39 8.44
C PHE A 89 1.76 6.46 7.90
N ALA A 90 2.31 7.66 7.86
CA ALA A 90 3.73 7.90 7.64
C ALA A 90 4.35 8.47 8.92
N LEU A 91 5.39 7.81 9.41
CA LEU A 91 6.07 8.13 10.66
C LEU A 91 7.57 7.98 10.49
N ASP A 92 8.34 8.60 11.40
CA ASP A 92 9.75 8.29 11.55
C ASP A 92 9.93 6.81 11.88
N TYR A 93 11.00 6.19 11.41
CA TYR A 93 11.24 4.75 11.52
C TYR A 93 11.09 4.22 12.95
N SER A 94 11.75 4.88 13.92
CA SER A 94 11.66 4.46 15.33
C SER A 94 10.26 4.61 15.90
N ALA A 95 9.56 5.69 15.57
CA ALA A 95 8.19 5.93 16.00
C ALA A 95 7.22 4.93 15.38
N ALA A 96 7.43 4.54 14.12
CA ALA A 96 6.60 3.54 13.44
C ALA A 96 6.70 2.17 14.11
N ALA A 97 7.91 1.73 14.45
CA ALA A 97 8.11 0.44 15.12
C ALA A 97 7.42 0.42 16.50
N GLU A 98 7.58 1.47 17.28
CA GLU A 98 6.94 1.59 18.61
C GLU A 98 5.42 1.64 18.49
N MET A 99 4.88 2.46 17.61
CA MET A 99 3.45 2.59 17.40
C MET A 99 2.83 1.28 16.93
N CYS A 100 3.48 0.58 16.00
CA CYS A 100 3.04 -0.72 15.51
C CYS A 100 2.95 -1.75 16.65
N ALA A 101 3.97 -1.82 17.51
CA ALA A 101 4.00 -2.72 18.66
C ALA A 101 2.87 -2.39 19.65
N ARG A 102 2.67 -1.12 19.96
CA ARG A 102 1.62 -0.68 20.90
C ARG A 102 0.21 -0.96 20.34
N MET A 103 -0.01 -0.73 19.06
CA MET A 103 -1.29 -1.05 18.42
C MET A 103 -1.60 -2.53 18.51
N ARG A 104 -0.61 -3.39 18.28
CA ARG A 104 -0.78 -4.86 18.38
C ARG A 104 -1.12 -5.29 19.80
N GLU A 105 -0.50 -4.68 20.81
CA GLU A 105 -0.82 -4.92 22.22
C GLU A 105 -2.28 -4.59 22.54
N GLU A 106 -2.83 -3.56 21.89
CA GLU A 106 -4.24 -3.16 22.02
C GLU A 106 -5.20 -3.99 21.15
N GLY A 107 -4.72 -5.03 20.48
CA GLY A 107 -5.52 -5.87 19.60
C GLY A 107 -5.81 -5.27 18.23
N ILE A 108 -5.15 -4.18 17.86
CA ILE A 108 -5.28 -3.55 16.55
C ILE A 108 -4.32 -4.21 15.57
N ARG A 109 -4.83 -4.59 14.40
CA ARG A 109 -3.99 -5.16 13.33
C ARG A 109 -3.17 -4.03 12.70
N ALA A 110 -1.91 -3.98 13.01
CA ALA A 110 -0.97 -2.99 12.49
C ALA A 110 0.22 -3.69 11.83
N GLN A 111 0.68 -3.15 10.71
CA GLN A 111 1.77 -3.71 9.93
C GLN A 111 2.57 -2.56 9.30
N ILE A 112 3.91 -2.67 9.38
CA ILE A 112 4.79 -1.81 8.60
C ILE A 112 4.87 -2.43 7.21
N ILE A 113 4.44 -1.68 6.19
CA ILE A 113 4.26 -2.20 4.83
C ILE A 113 5.23 -1.60 3.82
N GLY A 114 6.09 -0.69 4.25
CA GLY A 114 7.05 -0.08 3.34
C GLY A 114 7.77 1.11 3.94
N ASP A 115 8.44 1.84 3.08
CA ASP A 115 9.27 2.99 3.44
C ASP A 115 8.97 4.20 2.56
N LEU A 116 9.27 5.38 3.11
CA LEU A 116 9.30 6.62 2.34
C LEU A 116 10.75 6.99 2.07
N ILE A 117 11.04 7.28 0.81
CA ILE A 117 12.38 7.66 0.35
C ILE A 117 12.31 9.02 -0.37
N PRO A 118 13.45 9.71 -0.55
CA PRO A 118 13.47 10.92 -1.36
C PRO A 118 12.86 10.67 -2.73
N GLN A 119 12.15 11.67 -3.24
CA GLN A 119 11.40 11.57 -4.50
C GLN A 119 12.28 11.06 -5.64
N ARG A 120 11.75 10.08 -6.38
CA ARG A 120 12.32 9.51 -7.59
C ARG A 120 11.38 9.73 -8.77
N ASP A 121 11.69 9.13 -9.93
CA ASP A 121 10.88 9.25 -11.15
C ASP A 121 9.44 8.75 -10.94
N ASN A 122 9.26 7.71 -10.13
CA ASN A 122 7.95 7.18 -9.78
C ASN A 122 7.59 7.55 -8.34
N GLN A 123 6.34 7.95 -8.10
CA GLN A 123 5.85 8.22 -6.75
C GLN A 123 5.66 6.95 -5.94
N ILE A 124 5.40 5.83 -6.61
CA ILE A 124 5.21 4.53 -5.96
C ILE A 124 6.15 3.50 -6.59
N LEU A 125 6.85 2.75 -5.75
CA LEU A 125 7.57 1.53 -6.13
C LEU A 125 6.92 0.37 -5.38
N VAL A 126 6.60 -0.71 -6.08
CA VAL A 126 6.10 -1.94 -5.46
C VAL A 126 7.17 -3.02 -5.64
N GLU A 127 7.60 -3.60 -4.54
CA GLU A 127 8.59 -4.68 -4.52
C GLU A 127 8.08 -5.90 -3.76
N GLY A 128 8.84 -6.96 -3.78
CA GLY A 128 8.49 -8.20 -3.12
C GLY A 128 8.47 -8.17 -1.60
#